data_1efaf058da0f233c35e5435954608c8a
#
_entry.id   1efaf058da0f233c35e5435954608c8a
#
_cell.length_a   1.000
_cell.length_b   1.000
_cell.length_c   1.000
_cell.angle_alpha   90.00
_cell.angle_beta   90.00
_cell.angle_gamma   90.00
#
_symmetry.space_group_name_H-M   'P 1'
#
loop_
_entity.id
_entity.type
_entity.pdbx_description
1 polymer ?
#
loop_
_entity_poly.entity_id
_entity_poly.type
_entity_poly.pdbx_seq_one_letter_code
_entity_poly.pdbx_strand_id
1 'polypeptide(L)'
;MKKLYLILLILLFVFACSNKNNLPEGILPRQRMQEVMWDMIRAGEFLNGFVFNRDSSIDKAAESQKWYNKIYLVHKISRTVFDRSYAYYQDHPLLMKSLLDSLSKKHVPFNHPVQNSALIKDSIKKQFAPPASDQQKKIIDTLRKRRIQKKRNFKVV
;
A
#
# COMPACT_ATOMS: atom_id res chain seq x y z
N MET A 1 34.82 -32.31 26.63
CA MET A 1 34.41 -32.51 25.22
C MET A 1 32.90 -32.41 25.06
N LYS A 2 32.04 -33.09 25.86
CA LYS A 2 30.57 -33.02 25.71
C LYS A 2 29.99 -31.61 25.85
N LYS A 3 30.52 -30.77 26.75
CA LYS A 3 30.05 -29.37 26.89
C LYS A 3 30.38 -28.49 25.67
N LEU A 4 31.51 -28.75 25.03
CA LEU A 4 31.90 -28.02 23.78
C LEU A 4 30.96 -28.33 22.61
N TYR A 5 30.55 -29.61 22.47
CA TYR A 5 29.56 -30.02 21.48
C TYR A 5 28.20 -29.38 21.72
N LEU A 6 27.79 -29.22 22.96
CA LEU A 6 26.52 -28.62 23.34
C LEU A 6 26.49 -27.11 22.96
N ILE A 7 27.61 -26.40 23.21
CA ILE A 7 27.76 -24.99 22.83
C ILE A 7 27.77 -24.83 21.32
N LEU A 8 28.47 -25.71 20.58
CA LEU A 8 28.52 -25.68 19.13
C LEU A 8 27.13 -25.95 18.53
N LEU A 9 26.35 -26.85 19.10
CA LEU A 9 25.00 -27.18 18.68
C LEU A 9 24.03 -26.02 18.88
N ILE A 10 24.13 -25.31 20.01
CA ILE A 10 23.35 -24.09 20.29
C ILE A 10 23.72 -22.97 19.32
N LEU A 11 25.01 -22.81 18.97
CA LEU A 11 25.47 -21.80 18.02
C LEU A 11 24.91 -22.06 16.62
N LEU A 12 24.79 -23.31 16.19
CA LEU A 12 24.19 -23.71 14.91
C LEU A 12 22.69 -23.39 14.83
N PHE A 13 21.95 -23.53 15.94
CA PHE A 13 20.53 -23.18 15.99
C PHE A 13 20.25 -21.67 15.86
N VAL A 14 21.16 -20.81 16.32
CA VAL A 14 21.01 -19.35 16.21
C VAL A 14 21.10 -18.85 14.76
N PHE A 15 21.87 -19.55 13.89
CA PHE A 15 21.98 -19.21 12.47
C PHE A 15 20.86 -19.77 11.60
N ALA A 16 20.03 -20.70 12.08
CA ALA A 16 18.96 -21.32 11.32
C ALA A 16 17.71 -20.46 11.13
N CYS A 17 17.57 -19.34 11.87
CA CYS A 17 16.42 -18.44 11.79
C CYS A 17 16.58 -17.30 10.76
N SER A 18 17.29 -17.53 9.66
CA SER A 18 17.25 -16.63 8.51
C SER A 18 16.02 -16.95 7.67
N ASN A 19 14.90 -16.33 8.01
CA ASN A 19 13.69 -16.38 7.19
C ASN A 19 13.96 -15.62 5.87
N LYS A 20 14.55 -16.31 4.91
CA LYS A 20 14.77 -15.85 3.54
C LYS A 20 13.43 -15.75 2.83
N ASN A 21 12.67 -14.72 3.13
CA ASN A 21 11.73 -14.22 2.14
C ASN A 21 12.59 -13.79 0.95
N ASN A 22 12.50 -14.49 -0.19
CA ASN A 22 13.24 -14.19 -1.42
C ASN A 22 12.69 -12.90 -2.06
N LEU A 23 12.72 -11.80 -1.31
CA LEU A 23 12.33 -10.49 -1.81
C LEU A 23 13.52 -9.90 -2.57
N PRO A 24 13.29 -9.22 -3.69
CA PRO A 24 14.31 -8.48 -4.40
C PRO A 24 14.99 -7.46 -3.50
N GLU A 25 16.24 -7.15 -3.80
CA GLU A 25 16.99 -6.14 -3.06
C GLU A 25 16.29 -4.77 -3.12
N GLY A 26 16.23 -4.09 -1.99
CA GLY A 26 15.59 -2.79 -1.88
C GLY A 26 14.06 -2.83 -1.74
N ILE A 27 13.46 -4.02 -1.61
CA ILE A 27 12.03 -4.18 -1.30
C ILE A 27 11.87 -4.40 0.20
N LEU A 28 10.96 -3.66 0.82
CA LEU A 28 10.65 -3.81 2.24
C LEU A 28 10.04 -5.19 2.51
N PRO A 29 10.52 -5.93 3.51
CA PRO A 29 9.90 -7.18 3.91
C PRO A 29 8.49 -6.90 4.47
N ARG A 30 7.59 -7.88 4.35
CA ARG A 30 6.18 -7.77 4.68
C ARG A 30 5.91 -7.09 6.02
N GLN A 31 6.64 -7.47 7.05
CA GLN A 31 6.46 -6.89 8.39
C GLN A 31 6.77 -5.39 8.39
N ARG A 32 7.88 -4.97 7.79
CA ARG A 32 8.26 -3.56 7.68
C ARG A 32 7.28 -2.77 6.83
N MET A 33 6.85 -3.34 5.69
CA MET A 33 5.84 -2.72 4.84
C MET A 33 4.51 -2.52 5.58
N GLN A 34 4.10 -3.52 6.38
CA GLN A 34 2.91 -3.47 7.21
C GLN A 34 2.99 -2.36 8.29
N GLU A 35 4.13 -2.19 8.93
CA GLU A 35 4.34 -1.14 9.94
C GLU A 35 4.21 0.25 9.32
N VAL A 36 4.89 0.49 8.21
CA VAL A 36 4.84 1.78 7.48
C VAL A 36 3.42 2.08 7.01
N MET A 37 2.76 1.12 6.36
CA MET A 37 1.39 1.30 5.87
C MET A 37 0.40 1.54 7.02
N TRP A 38 0.57 0.88 8.15
CA TRP A 38 -0.26 1.10 9.33
C TRP A 38 -0.16 2.53 9.84
N ASP A 39 1.05 3.07 9.95
CA ASP A 39 1.24 4.45 10.39
C ASP A 39 0.71 5.47 9.37
N MET A 40 0.80 5.17 8.07
CA MET A 40 0.18 5.99 7.02
C MET A 40 -1.34 6.02 7.11
N ILE A 41 -1.98 4.86 7.36
CA ILE A 41 -3.42 4.77 7.55
C ILE A 41 -3.84 5.60 8.76
N ARG A 42 -3.16 5.47 9.89
CA ARG A 42 -3.44 6.24 11.10
C ARG A 42 -3.26 7.75 10.90
N ALA A 43 -2.21 8.15 10.21
CA ALA A 43 -1.98 9.55 9.87
C ALA A 43 -3.09 10.10 8.98
N GLY A 44 -3.52 9.33 7.98
CA GLY A 44 -4.63 9.69 7.11
C GLY A 44 -5.96 9.85 7.86
N GLU A 45 -6.27 8.95 8.77
CA GLU A 45 -7.45 9.04 9.65
C GLU A 45 -7.39 10.27 10.55
N PHE A 46 -6.23 10.54 11.17
CA PHE A 46 -6.02 11.72 11.99
C PHE A 46 -6.20 13.01 11.18
N LEU A 47 -5.58 13.10 10.01
CA LEU A 47 -5.69 14.26 9.13
C LEU A 47 -7.14 14.51 8.71
N ASN A 48 -7.84 13.48 8.29
CA ASN A 48 -9.24 13.60 7.87
C ASN A 48 -10.17 13.94 9.04
N GLY A 49 -9.98 13.28 10.19
CA GLY A 49 -10.86 13.47 11.35
C GLY A 49 -10.67 14.78 12.08
N PHE A 50 -9.44 15.27 12.18
CA PHE A 50 -9.11 16.39 13.06
C PHE A 50 -8.55 17.62 12.34
N VAL A 51 -7.79 17.46 11.28
CA VAL A 51 -7.11 18.59 10.62
C VAL A 51 -8.00 19.18 9.54
N PHE A 52 -8.41 18.38 8.57
CA PHE A 52 -9.15 18.84 7.40
C PHE A 52 -10.61 19.20 7.68
N ASN A 53 -11.19 18.64 8.77
CA ASN A 53 -12.53 18.99 9.20
C ASN A 53 -12.57 20.33 9.95
N ARG A 54 -11.44 20.78 10.53
CA ARG A 54 -11.37 22.06 11.25
C ARG A 54 -11.12 23.24 10.34
N ASP A 55 -10.31 23.03 9.31
CA ASP A 55 -9.90 24.09 8.41
C ASP A 55 -9.91 23.56 6.96
N SER A 56 -10.89 24.01 6.21
CA SER A 56 -11.06 23.66 4.80
C SER A 56 -10.09 24.39 3.86
N SER A 57 -9.36 25.40 4.35
CA SER A 57 -8.37 26.15 3.56
C SER A 57 -7.03 25.42 3.43
N ILE A 58 -6.80 24.38 4.23
CA ILE A 58 -5.56 23.60 4.20
C ILE A 58 -5.44 22.84 2.89
N ASP A 59 -4.30 22.98 2.23
CA ASP A 59 -3.91 22.08 1.13
C ASP A 59 -3.70 20.67 1.66
N LYS A 60 -4.70 19.82 1.43
CA LYS A 60 -4.73 18.43 1.91
C LYS A 60 -3.56 17.60 1.36
N ALA A 61 -3.16 17.85 0.11
CA ALA A 61 -2.07 17.12 -0.51
C ALA A 61 -0.73 17.48 0.13
N ALA A 62 -0.45 18.77 0.30
CA ALA A 62 0.76 19.26 0.92
C ALA A 62 0.87 18.82 2.38
N GLU A 63 -0.23 18.89 3.14
CA GLU A 63 -0.22 18.49 4.54
C GLU A 63 -0.04 16.95 4.69
N SER A 64 -0.74 16.14 3.90
CA SER A 64 -0.54 14.70 3.87
C SER A 64 0.90 14.33 3.54
N GLN A 65 1.52 15.02 2.57
CA GLN A 65 2.90 14.77 2.19
C GLN A 65 3.88 15.06 3.34
N LYS A 66 3.65 16.11 4.14
CA LYS A 66 4.47 16.39 5.32
C LYS A 66 4.40 15.25 6.34
N TRP A 67 3.21 14.69 6.58
CA TRP A 67 3.02 13.58 7.50
C TRP A 67 3.67 12.30 6.99
N TYR A 68 3.53 11.98 5.71
CA TYR A 68 4.18 10.81 5.11
C TYR A 68 5.70 10.93 5.16
N ASN A 69 6.27 12.11 4.93
CA ASN A 69 7.70 12.33 5.07
C ASN A 69 8.20 12.07 6.50
N LYS A 70 7.42 12.48 7.53
CA LYS A 70 7.74 12.16 8.93
C LYS A 70 7.72 10.66 9.18
N ILE A 71 6.74 9.94 8.64
CA ILE A 71 6.64 8.48 8.76
C ILE A 71 7.85 7.81 8.12
N TYR A 72 8.26 8.22 6.92
CA TYR A 72 9.48 7.69 6.30
C TYR A 72 10.71 7.88 7.17
N LEU A 73 10.86 9.06 7.80
CA LEU A 73 11.97 9.33 8.71
C LEU A 73 11.94 8.43 9.95
N VAL A 74 10.77 8.25 10.57
CA VAL A 74 10.60 7.36 11.75
C VAL A 74 11.00 5.93 11.41
N HIS A 75 10.57 5.45 10.24
CA HIS A 75 10.89 4.10 9.78
C HIS A 75 12.27 3.97 9.15
N LYS A 76 13.06 5.07 9.07
CA LYS A 76 14.39 5.10 8.45
C LYS A 76 14.41 4.54 7.03
N ILE A 77 13.43 4.91 6.23
CA ILE A 77 13.31 4.55 4.82
C ILE A 77 13.19 5.81 3.97
N SER A 78 13.54 5.72 2.70
CA SER A 78 13.23 6.77 1.73
C SER A 78 11.86 6.54 1.09
N ARG A 79 11.26 7.63 0.59
CA ARG A 79 10.04 7.54 -0.24
C ARG A 79 10.22 6.58 -1.41
N THR A 80 11.35 6.63 -2.09
CA THR A 80 11.66 5.77 -3.24
C THR A 80 11.63 4.28 -2.87
N VAL A 81 12.15 3.90 -1.69
CA VAL A 81 12.11 2.53 -1.18
C VAL A 81 10.67 2.10 -0.90
N PHE A 82 9.87 2.99 -0.32
CA PHE A 82 8.45 2.71 -0.08
C PHE A 82 7.69 2.52 -1.40
N ASP A 83 7.80 3.47 -2.34
CA ASP A 83 7.09 3.46 -3.61
C ASP A 83 7.45 2.19 -4.43
N ARG A 84 8.73 1.82 -4.48
CA ARG A 84 9.20 0.58 -5.13
C ARG A 84 8.61 -0.66 -4.46
N SER A 85 8.62 -0.69 -3.13
CA SER A 85 8.07 -1.81 -2.38
C SER A 85 6.56 -1.92 -2.60
N TYR A 86 5.85 -0.81 -2.58
CA TYR A 86 4.42 -0.78 -2.80
C TYR A 86 4.04 -1.29 -4.20
N ALA A 87 4.75 -0.82 -5.24
CA ALA A 87 4.58 -1.33 -6.60
C ALA A 87 4.82 -2.84 -6.68
N TYR A 88 5.90 -3.32 -6.05
CA TYR A 88 6.19 -4.76 -6.00
C TYR A 88 5.04 -5.56 -5.37
N TYR A 89 4.48 -5.11 -4.25
CA TYR A 89 3.34 -5.78 -3.61
C TYR A 89 2.07 -5.71 -4.48
N GLN A 90 1.87 -4.63 -5.25
CA GLN A 90 0.74 -4.51 -6.19
C GLN A 90 0.85 -5.53 -7.34
N ASP A 91 2.05 -5.78 -7.83
CA ASP A 91 2.32 -6.77 -8.88
C ASP A 91 2.24 -8.22 -8.37
N HIS A 92 2.19 -8.41 -7.03
CA HIS A 92 2.08 -9.71 -6.38
C HIS A 92 0.80 -9.82 -5.52
N PRO A 93 -0.37 -10.12 -6.13
CA PRO A 93 -1.67 -10.05 -5.45
C PRO A 93 -1.78 -10.90 -4.19
N LEU A 94 -1.12 -12.06 -4.14
CA LEU A 94 -1.13 -12.93 -2.95
C LEU A 94 -0.37 -12.31 -1.79
N LEU A 95 0.77 -11.66 -2.05
CA LEU A 95 1.54 -10.94 -1.05
C LEU A 95 0.79 -9.71 -0.55
N MET A 96 0.19 -8.95 -1.46
CA MET A 96 -0.63 -7.79 -1.14
C MET A 96 -1.84 -8.20 -0.28
N LYS A 97 -2.54 -9.27 -0.67
CA LYS A 97 -3.67 -9.80 0.12
C LYS A 97 -3.22 -10.14 1.55
N SER A 98 -2.13 -10.88 1.70
CA SER A 98 -1.58 -11.26 3.01
C SER A 98 -1.20 -10.04 3.86
N LEU A 99 -0.66 -8.99 3.23
CA LEU A 99 -0.34 -7.72 3.87
C LEU A 99 -1.61 -7.02 4.37
N LEU A 100 -2.62 -6.89 3.53
CA LEU A 100 -3.90 -6.25 3.87
C LEU A 100 -4.69 -7.02 4.92
N ASP A 101 -4.72 -8.35 4.86
CA ASP A 101 -5.33 -9.21 5.87
C ASP A 101 -4.66 -9.01 7.25
N SER A 102 -3.35 -8.78 7.26
CA SER A 102 -2.61 -8.50 8.50
C SER A 102 -2.89 -7.09 9.04
N LEU A 103 -3.08 -6.11 8.16
CA LEU A 103 -3.46 -4.74 8.54
C LEU A 103 -4.88 -4.69 9.11
N SER A 104 -5.81 -5.41 8.50
CA SER A 104 -7.21 -5.46 8.99
C SER A 104 -7.34 -6.05 10.39
N LYS A 105 -6.45 -6.96 10.78
CA LYS A 105 -6.40 -7.54 12.13
C LYS A 105 -5.83 -6.59 13.20
N LYS A 106 -5.08 -5.56 12.79
CA LYS A 106 -4.56 -4.52 13.69
C LYS A 106 -5.59 -3.46 14.06
N HIS A 107 -6.87 -3.73 13.84
CA HIS A 107 -7.95 -2.77 14.07
C HIS A 107 -7.87 -2.17 15.48
N VAL A 108 -7.54 -0.88 15.55
CA VAL A 108 -7.79 -0.07 16.76
C VAL A 108 -9.22 0.46 16.58
N PRO A 109 -10.13 0.21 17.51
CA PRO A 109 -11.45 0.81 17.43
C PRO A 109 -11.30 2.33 17.63
N PHE A 110 -11.14 3.07 16.54
CA PHE A 110 -11.42 4.49 16.54
C PHE A 110 -12.93 4.63 16.63
N ASN A 111 -13.43 4.97 17.81
CA ASN A 111 -14.82 5.37 18.01
C ASN A 111 -15.08 6.72 17.35
N HIS A 112 -14.98 6.79 16.03
CA HIS A 112 -15.61 7.85 15.26
C HIS A 112 -17.00 7.36 14.84
N PRO A 113 -18.04 8.17 14.98
CA PRO A 113 -19.33 7.84 14.36
C PRO A 113 -19.07 7.69 12.86
N VAL A 114 -19.18 6.47 12.37
CA VAL A 114 -19.02 6.11 10.96
C VAL A 114 -20.11 6.81 10.17
N GLN A 115 -19.83 8.04 9.73
CA GLN A 115 -20.61 8.65 8.65
C GLN A 115 -20.12 8.07 7.33
N ASN A 116 -20.89 7.09 6.85
CA ASN A 116 -20.93 6.59 5.48
C ASN A 116 -19.68 5.87 4.96
N SER A 117 -19.66 4.55 5.14
CA SER A 117 -18.75 3.62 4.46
C SER A 117 -18.77 3.70 2.91
N ALA A 118 -19.78 4.32 2.31
CA ALA A 118 -19.87 4.60 0.88
C ALA A 118 -18.86 5.67 0.43
N LEU A 119 -18.65 6.73 1.22
CA LEU A 119 -17.72 7.81 0.88
C LEU A 119 -16.24 7.40 0.98
N ILE A 120 -15.93 6.42 1.85
CA ILE A 120 -14.55 5.90 2.00
C ILE A 120 -14.15 5.10 0.76
N LYS A 121 -15.05 4.29 0.19
CA LYS A 121 -14.78 3.52 -1.03
C LYS A 121 -14.50 4.42 -2.24
N ASP A 122 -15.23 5.52 -2.37
CA ASP A 122 -15.02 6.46 -3.48
C ASP A 122 -13.79 7.35 -3.27
N SER A 123 -13.48 7.73 -2.03
CA SER A 123 -12.27 8.51 -1.70
C SER A 123 -11.00 7.69 -1.92
N ILE A 124 -10.96 6.43 -1.51
CA ILE A 124 -9.83 5.53 -1.75
C ILE A 124 -9.63 5.31 -3.26
N LYS A 125 -10.71 5.09 -4.00
CA LYS A 125 -10.66 4.88 -5.46
C LYS A 125 -10.18 6.14 -6.21
N LYS A 126 -10.48 7.32 -5.71
CA LYS A 126 -10.08 8.61 -6.30
C LYS A 126 -8.66 9.03 -5.92
N GLN A 127 -8.20 8.65 -4.74
CA GLN A 127 -6.91 9.07 -4.18
C GLN A 127 -5.75 8.15 -4.61
N PHE A 128 -6.04 6.89 -4.95
CA PHE A 128 -5.08 5.90 -5.44
C PHE A 128 -5.23 5.57 -6.93
N ALA A 129 -6.12 6.24 -7.66
CA ALA A 129 -6.13 6.16 -9.11
C ALA A 129 -4.84 6.86 -9.62
N PRO A 130 -3.98 6.16 -10.38
CA PRO A 130 -2.88 6.84 -11.06
C PRO A 130 -3.47 7.94 -11.93
N PRO A 131 -2.85 9.12 -12.03
CA PRO A 131 -3.34 10.18 -12.89
C PRO A 131 -3.51 9.61 -14.30
N ALA A 132 -4.76 9.48 -14.73
CA ALA A 132 -5.05 9.05 -16.08
C ALA A 132 -4.47 10.13 -17.02
N SER A 133 -3.28 9.86 -17.57
CA SER A 133 -2.73 10.73 -18.59
C SER A 133 -3.73 10.78 -19.74
N ASP A 134 -3.88 11.93 -20.40
CA ASP A 134 -4.78 12.09 -21.55
C ASP A 134 -4.49 11.08 -22.67
N GLN A 135 -3.30 10.50 -22.69
CA GLN A 135 -2.93 9.39 -23.57
C GLN A 135 -3.69 8.09 -23.22
N GLN A 136 -3.89 7.75 -21.95
CA GLN A 136 -4.66 6.56 -21.57
C GLN A 136 -6.15 6.69 -21.92
N LYS A 137 -6.73 7.87 -21.75
CA LYS A 137 -8.12 8.14 -22.21
C LYS A 137 -8.26 7.94 -23.71
N LYS A 138 -7.33 8.47 -24.52
CA LYS A 138 -7.33 8.28 -25.99
C LYS A 138 -7.20 6.81 -26.38
N ILE A 139 -6.38 6.03 -25.70
CA ILE A 139 -6.21 4.58 -25.96
C ILE A 139 -7.51 3.83 -25.63
N ILE A 140 -8.12 4.10 -24.48
CA ILE A 140 -9.38 3.46 -24.07
C ILE A 140 -10.52 3.78 -25.04
N ASP A 141 -10.66 5.02 -25.48
CA ASP A 141 -11.68 5.44 -26.44
C ASP A 141 -11.45 4.83 -27.83
N THR A 142 -10.21 4.69 -28.24
CA THR A 142 -9.86 4.03 -29.51
C THR A 142 -10.20 2.54 -29.49
N LEU A 143 -9.90 1.85 -28.39
CA LEU A 143 -10.23 0.43 -28.22
C LEU A 143 -11.74 0.21 -28.12
N ARG A 144 -12.48 1.12 -27.48
CA ARG A 144 -13.94 1.09 -27.38
C ARG A 144 -14.59 1.25 -28.75
N LYS A 145 -14.13 2.21 -29.57
CA LYS A 145 -14.60 2.40 -30.95
C LYS A 145 -14.34 1.18 -31.83
N ARG A 146 -13.16 0.56 -31.75
CA ARG A 146 -12.83 -0.67 -32.50
C ARG A 146 -13.74 -1.84 -32.11
N ARG A 147 -14.08 -1.99 -30.82
CA ARG A 147 -14.97 -3.05 -30.32
C ARG A 147 -16.41 -2.90 -30.81
N ILE A 148 -16.90 -1.66 -30.92
CA ILE A 148 -18.23 -1.34 -31.44
C ILE A 148 -18.32 -1.58 -32.96
N GLN A 149 -17.29 -1.22 -33.72
CA GLN A 149 -17.23 -1.48 -35.15
C GLN A 149 -17.17 -2.99 -35.45
N LYS A 150 -16.37 -3.76 -34.69
CA LYS A 150 -16.31 -5.22 -34.85
C LYS A 150 -17.67 -5.89 -34.61
N LYS A 151 -18.44 -5.41 -33.62
CA LYS A 151 -19.81 -5.91 -33.37
C LYS A 151 -20.82 -5.54 -34.47
N ARG A 152 -20.68 -4.39 -35.13
CA ARG A 152 -21.54 -4.00 -36.24
C ARG A 152 -21.29 -4.86 -37.49
N ASN A 153 -20.03 -5.11 -37.83
CA ASN A 153 -19.67 -5.92 -39.00
C ASN A 153 -20.03 -7.40 -38.84
N PHE A 154 -20.24 -7.90 -37.59
CA PHE A 154 -20.68 -9.27 -37.34
C PHE A 154 -22.22 -9.46 -37.43
N LYS A 155 -23.00 -8.36 -37.52
CA LYS A 155 -24.47 -8.42 -37.63
C LYS A 155 -24.98 -8.29 -39.06
N VAL A 156 -24.11 -8.23 -40.07
CA VAL A 156 -24.44 -8.00 -41.49
C VAL A 156 -24.02 -9.19 -42.37
N VAL A 157 -23.94 -10.42 -41.77
CA VAL A 157 -23.82 -11.68 -42.54
C VAL A 157 -24.94 -12.60 -42.11
#